data_fe0596db047d07e7e1375080b54ec90e
#
_entry.id   fe0596db047d07e7e1375080b54ec90e
#
_cell.length_a   1.000
_cell.length_b   1.000
_cell.length_c   1.000
_cell.angle_alpha   90.00
_cell.angle_beta   90.00
_cell.angle_gamma   90.00
#
_symmetry.space_group_name_H-M   'P 1'
#
loop_
_entity.id
_entity.type
_entity.pdbx_description
1 polymer ?
#
loop_
_entity_poly.entity_id
_entity_poly.type
_entity_poly.pdbx_seq_one_letter_code
_entity_poly.pdbx_strand_id
1 'polypeptide(L)'
;MIYTVTFNPSLDYIVEVPSFQMGMTNRTTSESIFPGGKGINVSMVLQNLCVESTALGFTAGFVGDEICRLLQEKGCHTAFKTLPEGCSRINVKLKSADGTEINARGPVITEEALEQLMQKLDMLEKGDVLVLAGSIPTGLPATIYQDILQRLAGKEILTVVDATGNLLCNVLEHHPFLIKPNHHELGEIFDVTIDDMEKVKIYAGKLQEQGARNVLVSMGGKGAALLTEKGDFYHLPAPEGKLVNSVGAGDSMVAGFLAGWLESGDYAHAFKMGISAGSASAFSENLATKEEVLALYKKLK
;
A
#
# COMPACT_ATOMS: atom_id res chain seq x y z
N MET A 1 -13.13 -8.65 9.19
CA MET A 1 -11.66 -8.88 9.20
C MET A 1 -11.03 -8.13 8.03
N ILE A 2 -9.73 -7.71 8.12
CA ILE A 2 -9.01 -7.12 6.98
C ILE A 2 -8.03 -8.15 6.41
N TYR A 3 -8.02 -8.31 5.11
CA TYR A 3 -7.05 -9.12 4.37
C TYR A 3 -6.27 -8.22 3.43
N THR A 4 -4.93 -8.33 3.45
CA THR A 4 -4.07 -7.61 2.51
C THR A 4 -3.38 -8.60 1.59
N VAL A 5 -3.35 -8.33 0.30
CA VAL A 5 -2.67 -9.20 -0.68
C VAL A 5 -1.41 -8.50 -1.17
N THR A 6 -0.27 -9.17 -1.03
CA THR A 6 1.01 -8.77 -1.61
C THR A 6 1.51 -9.90 -2.51
N PHE A 7 1.40 -9.74 -3.83
CA PHE A 7 1.82 -10.78 -4.77
C PHE A 7 3.32 -11.01 -4.77
N ASN A 8 4.10 -9.97 -4.50
CA ASN A 8 5.55 -10.02 -4.60
C ASN A 8 6.24 -9.35 -3.40
N PRO A 9 6.14 -9.94 -2.20
CA PRO A 9 6.81 -9.45 -1.01
C PRO A 9 8.33 -9.34 -1.21
N SER A 10 8.95 -8.46 -0.46
CA SER A 10 10.41 -8.26 -0.48
C SER A 10 11.00 -8.22 0.92
N LEU A 11 12.28 -8.49 0.98
CA LEU A 11 13.15 -8.06 2.06
C LEU A 11 13.86 -6.79 1.58
N ASP A 12 13.56 -5.66 2.18
CA ASP A 12 14.16 -4.38 1.81
C ASP A 12 15.46 -4.20 2.61
N TYR A 13 16.58 -4.25 1.92
CA TYR A 13 17.93 -4.03 2.47
C TYR A 13 18.32 -2.59 2.21
N ILE A 14 18.26 -1.78 3.25
CA ILE A 14 18.57 -0.35 3.20
C ILE A 14 20.01 -0.18 3.64
N VAL A 15 20.84 0.40 2.79
CA VAL A 15 22.27 0.63 3.05
C VAL A 15 22.63 2.09 2.88
N GLU A 16 23.45 2.59 3.77
CA GLU A 16 24.03 3.93 3.66
C GLU A 16 25.45 3.85 3.14
N VAL A 17 25.69 4.49 1.99
CA VAL A 17 27.01 4.57 1.35
C VAL A 17 27.33 6.04 1.07
N PRO A 18 28.10 6.72 1.93
CA PRO A 18 28.28 8.18 1.85
C PRO A 18 28.88 8.70 0.53
N SER A 19 29.65 7.87 -0.16
CA SER A 19 30.34 8.24 -1.40
C SER A 19 30.29 7.07 -2.39
N PHE A 20 29.10 6.73 -2.85
CA PHE A 20 28.91 5.64 -3.81
C PHE A 20 29.64 5.93 -5.13
N GLN A 21 30.49 5.00 -5.58
CA GLN A 21 31.23 5.08 -6.82
C GLN A 21 31.00 3.84 -7.67
N MET A 22 30.62 4.06 -8.92
CA MET A 22 30.46 2.99 -9.92
C MET A 22 31.83 2.33 -10.20
N GLY A 23 31.81 1.00 -10.31
CA GLY A 23 33.02 0.21 -10.63
C GLY A 23 34.04 0.07 -9.49
N MET A 24 33.71 0.55 -8.29
CA MET A 24 34.58 0.48 -7.10
C MET A 24 33.95 -0.38 -6.01
N THR A 25 34.78 -0.84 -5.06
CA THR A 25 34.28 -1.45 -3.83
C THR A 25 33.77 -0.35 -2.92
N ASN A 26 32.45 -0.34 -2.71
CA ASN A 26 31.78 0.57 -1.79
C ASN A 26 31.57 -0.13 -0.43
N ARG A 27 31.74 0.62 0.68
CA ARG A 27 31.52 0.12 2.03
C ARG A 27 30.39 0.90 2.67
N THR A 28 29.49 0.17 3.32
CA THR A 28 28.36 0.73 4.04
C THR A 28 28.80 1.33 5.38
N THR A 29 28.11 2.35 5.84
CA THR A 29 28.22 2.93 7.18
C THR A 29 27.08 2.53 8.09
N SER A 30 25.93 2.19 7.52
CA SER A 30 24.80 1.60 8.25
C SER A 30 23.99 0.68 7.35
N GLU A 31 23.30 -0.25 7.98
CA GLU A 31 22.47 -1.27 7.32
C GLU A 31 21.21 -1.51 8.11
N SER A 32 20.10 -1.71 7.40
CA SER A 32 18.82 -2.07 8.00
C SER A 32 18.04 -3.00 7.09
N ILE A 33 17.30 -3.94 7.68
CA ILE A 33 16.51 -4.94 6.97
C ILE A 33 15.06 -4.86 7.43
N PHE A 34 14.14 -4.74 6.47
CA PHE A 34 12.71 -4.67 6.74
C PHE A 34 11.91 -5.58 5.80
N PRO A 35 10.81 -6.17 6.27
CA PRO A 35 9.86 -6.79 5.37
C PRO A 35 9.20 -5.68 4.53
N GLY A 36 9.07 -5.90 3.23
CA GLY A 36 8.57 -4.92 2.27
C GLY A 36 7.47 -5.47 1.38
N GLY A 37 6.75 -4.54 0.76
CA GLY A 37 5.60 -4.77 -0.10
C GLY A 37 4.39 -3.98 0.40
N LYS A 38 3.64 -3.35 -0.52
CA LYS A 38 2.58 -2.40 -0.15
C LYS A 38 1.54 -3.01 0.81
N GLY A 39 1.00 -4.19 0.51
CA GLY A 39 0.03 -4.85 1.39
C GLY A 39 0.62 -5.25 2.75
N ILE A 40 1.90 -5.65 2.78
CA ILE A 40 2.64 -5.89 4.04
C ILE A 40 2.74 -4.61 4.85
N ASN A 41 3.10 -3.49 4.23
CA ASN A 41 3.17 -2.18 4.90
C ASN A 41 1.82 -1.79 5.48
N VAL A 42 0.71 -2.00 4.73
CA VAL A 42 -0.65 -1.78 5.24
C VAL A 42 -0.90 -2.64 6.48
N SER A 43 -0.59 -3.96 6.44
CA SER A 43 -0.77 -4.85 7.59
C SER A 43 0.06 -4.44 8.81
N MET A 44 1.31 -4.02 8.61
CA MET A 44 2.16 -3.56 9.72
C MET A 44 1.61 -2.29 10.38
N VAL A 45 1.13 -1.33 9.59
CA VAL A 45 0.54 -0.10 10.15
C VAL A 45 -0.80 -0.39 10.83
N LEU A 46 -1.64 -1.26 10.27
CA LEU A 46 -2.88 -1.72 10.93
C LEU A 46 -2.56 -2.36 12.29
N GLN A 47 -1.54 -3.24 12.35
CA GLN A 47 -1.08 -3.85 13.60
C GLN A 47 -0.60 -2.79 14.60
N ASN A 48 0.19 -1.80 14.16
CA ASN A 48 0.62 -0.68 15.01
C ASN A 48 -0.57 0.12 15.54
N LEU A 49 -1.66 0.25 14.76
CA LEU A 49 -2.91 0.91 15.16
C LEU A 49 -3.84 0.01 15.99
N CYS A 50 -3.44 -1.23 16.30
CA CYS A 50 -4.23 -2.25 16.99
C CYS A 50 -5.49 -2.68 16.21
N VAL A 51 -5.41 -2.72 14.88
CA VAL A 51 -6.44 -3.24 13.98
C VAL A 51 -5.96 -4.56 13.41
N GLU A 52 -6.72 -5.63 13.65
CA GLU A 52 -6.37 -6.97 13.17
C GLU A 52 -6.46 -7.07 11.65
N SER A 53 -5.42 -7.67 11.05
CA SER A 53 -5.39 -7.99 9.63
C SER A 53 -4.61 -9.27 9.37
N THR A 54 -4.86 -9.91 8.23
CA THR A 54 -4.10 -11.08 7.77
C THR A 54 -3.44 -10.77 6.44
N ALA A 55 -2.11 -10.87 6.38
CA ALA A 55 -1.34 -10.69 5.16
C ALA A 55 -1.34 -11.99 4.33
N LEU A 56 -1.77 -11.90 3.08
CA LEU A 56 -1.84 -12.95 2.09
C LEU A 56 -0.85 -12.66 0.94
N GLY A 57 -0.51 -13.69 0.18
CA GLY A 57 0.36 -13.60 -0.99
C GLY A 57 1.32 -14.78 -1.06
N PHE A 58 2.50 -14.56 -1.64
CA PHE A 58 3.45 -15.63 -1.92
C PHE A 58 4.82 -15.32 -1.36
N THR A 59 5.44 -16.33 -0.75
CA THR A 59 6.82 -16.28 -0.29
C THR A 59 7.61 -17.46 -0.85
N ALA A 60 8.94 -17.35 -0.95
CA ALA A 60 9.79 -18.43 -1.41
C ALA A 60 11.20 -18.33 -0.82
N GLY A 61 11.79 -19.52 -0.51
CA GLY A 61 13.15 -19.65 -0.05
C GLY A 61 13.44 -18.91 1.26
N PHE A 62 14.70 -18.83 1.63
CA PHE A 62 15.13 -18.24 2.92
C PHE A 62 14.69 -16.78 3.10
N VAL A 63 14.59 -16.00 2.01
CA VAL A 63 14.09 -14.61 2.07
C VAL A 63 12.61 -14.59 2.45
N GLY A 64 11.83 -15.53 1.90
CA GLY A 64 10.41 -15.68 2.27
C GLY A 64 10.24 -16.06 3.74
N ASP A 65 11.07 -16.97 4.24
CA ASP A 65 11.07 -17.37 5.65
C ASP A 65 11.41 -16.19 6.56
N GLU A 66 12.40 -15.38 6.19
CA GLU A 66 12.80 -14.20 6.95
C GLU A 66 11.72 -13.11 6.95
N ILE A 67 11.04 -12.88 5.81
CA ILE A 67 9.88 -11.97 5.75
C ILE A 67 8.81 -12.41 6.76
N CYS A 68 8.45 -13.70 6.76
CA CYS A 68 7.46 -14.25 7.68
C CYS A 68 7.90 -14.09 9.15
N ARG A 69 9.16 -14.38 9.46
CA ARG A 69 9.73 -14.25 10.79
C ARG A 69 9.65 -12.81 11.31
N LEU A 70 10.08 -11.84 10.48
CA LEU A 70 10.05 -10.42 10.84
C LEU A 70 8.61 -9.89 11.05
N LEU A 71 7.66 -10.34 10.25
CA LEU A 71 6.25 -9.99 10.41
C LEU A 71 5.66 -10.57 11.69
N GLN A 72 6.00 -11.83 12.01
CA GLN A 72 5.57 -12.47 13.23
C GLN A 72 6.11 -11.77 14.47
N GLU A 73 7.38 -11.34 14.46
CA GLU A 73 7.99 -10.55 15.56
C GLU A 73 7.26 -9.21 15.79
N LYS A 74 6.69 -8.64 14.73
CA LYS A 74 5.86 -7.42 14.80
C LYS A 74 4.40 -7.70 15.19
N GLY A 75 4.04 -8.97 15.43
CA GLY A 75 2.68 -9.38 15.78
C GLY A 75 1.71 -9.42 14.60
N CYS A 76 2.18 -9.31 13.35
CA CYS A 76 1.33 -9.40 12.18
C CYS A 76 0.90 -10.85 11.90
N HIS A 77 -0.39 -11.06 11.64
CA HIS A 77 -0.89 -12.35 11.18
C HIS A 77 -0.59 -12.52 9.69
N THR A 78 -0.03 -13.67 9.35
CA THR A 78 0.33 -14.00 7.97
C THR A 78 -0.26 -15.34 7.55
N ALA A 79 -0.72 -15.43 6.30
CA ALA A 79 -1.18 -16.68 5.70
C ALA A 79 -0.66 -16.78 4.25
N PHE A 80 0.63 -16.46 4.07
CA PHE A 80 1.31 -16.59 2.78
C PHE A 80 1.33 -18.04 2.29
N LYS A 81 1.29 -18.20 0.97
CA LYS A 81 1.61 -19.46 0.32
C LYS A 81 3.11 -19.51 0.06
N THR A 82 3.79 -20.48 0.67
CA THR A 82 5.19 -20.75 0.35
C THR A 82 5.28 -21.50 -0.97
N LEU A 83 6.03 -20.95 -1.93
CA LEU A 83 6.31 -21.55 -3.22
C LEU A 83 7.47 -22.56 -3.08
N PRO A 84 7.43 -23.69 -3.80
CA PRO A 84 8.45 -24.72 -3.68
C PRO A 84 9.80 -24.34 -4.29
N GLU A 85 9.78 -23.40 -5.24
CA GLU A 85 10.97 -22.99 -5.99
C GLU A 85 11.13 -21.46 -6.01
N GLY A 86 12.37 -21.02 -6.24
CA GLY A 86 12.72 -19.61 -6.32
C GLY A 86 13.06 -18.99 -4.97
N CYS A 87 13.06 -17.67 -4.94
CA CYS A 87 13.34 -16.88 -3.75
C CYS A 87 12.54 -15.58 -3.79
N SER A 88 11.95 -15.19 -2.68
CA SER A 88 11.36 -13.84 -2.52
C SER A 88 12.43 -12.77 -2.76
N ARG A 89 11.99 -11.57 -3.13
CA ARG A 89 12.91 -10.49 -3.53
C ARG A 89 13.73 -9.98 -2.37
N ILE A 90 14.98 -9.63 -2.67
CA ILE A 90 15.75 -8.66 -1.88
C ILE A 90 15.81 -7.39 -2.71
N ASN A 91 15.27 -6.29 -2.19
CA ASN A 91 15.44 -4.97 -2.79
C ASN A 91 16.55 -4.25 -2.04
N VAL A 92 17.51 -3.70 -2.77
CA VAL A 92 18.58 -2.89 -2.18
C VAL A 92 18.22 -1.41 -2.36
N LYS A 93 18.18 -0.66 -1.24
CA LYS A 93 17.92 0.78 -1.24
C LYS A 93 19.16 1.51 -0.76
N LEU A 94 19.78 2.26 -1.66
CA LEU A 94 20.98 3.05 -1.37
C LEU A 94 20.54 4.42 -0.80
N LYS A 95 20.81 4.67 0.48
CA LYS A 95 20.74 6.02 1.06
C LYS A 95 21.99 6.82 0.67
N SER A 96 22.24 6.94 -0.62
CA SER A 96 23.21 7.86 -1.17
C SER A 96 22.47 9.06 -1.77
N ALA A 97 23.19 10.05 -2.27
CA ALA A 97 22.64 11.35 -2.67
C ALA A 97 21.36 11.30 -3.56
N ASP A 98 21.12 10.23 -4.29
CA ASP A 98 20.04 10.15 -5.28
C ASP A 98 18.97 9.07 -4.99
N GLY A 99 19.02 8.39 -3.84
CA GLY A 99 18.00 7.42 -3.44
C GLY A 99 17.82 6.25 -4.43
N THR A 100 18.90 5.69 -4.93
CA THR A 100 18.90 4.61 -5.92
C THR A 100 18.33 3.31 -5.32
N GLU A 101 17.43 2.66 -6.05
CA GLU A 101 16.85 1.36 -5.68
C GLU A 101 17.17 0.30 -6.73
N ILE A 102 17.49 -0.91 -6.27
CA ILE A 102 17.65 -2.10 -7.10
C ILE A 102 16.59 -3.10 -6.65
N ASN A 103 15.56 -3.27 -7.46
CA ASN A 103 14.42 -4.12 -7.15
C ASN A 103 14.53 -5.46 -7.90
N ALA A 104 14.57 -6.57 -7.15
CA ALA A 104 14.59 -7.92 -7.72
C ALA A 104 13.22 -8.33 -8.26
N ARG A 105 13.19 -9.36 -9.14
CA ARG A 105 11.97 -9.83 -9.80
C ARG A 105 11.07 -10.68 -8.89
N GLY A 106 11.66 -11.46 -8.00
CA GLY A 106 10.95 -12.43 -7.16
C GLY A 106 10.70 -13.78 -7.85
N PRO A 107 10.02 -14.71 -7.16
CA PRO A 107 9.75 -16.06 -7.64
C PRO A 107 8.64 -16.08 -8.71
N VAL A 108 8.59 -17.14 -9.47
CA VAL A 108 7.47 -17.42 -10.40
C VAL A 108 6.31 -18.01 -9.60
N ILE A 109 5.13 -17.42 -9.74
CA ILE A 109 3.90 -17.92 -9.13
C ILE A 109 3.25 -18.88 -10.12
N THR A 110 3.06 -20.13 -9.68
CA THR A 110 2.40 -21.16 -10.50
C THR A 110 0.88 -20.96 -10.47
N GLU A 111 0.20 -21.48 -11.50
CA GLU A 111 -1.28 -21.48 -11.56
C GLU A 111 -1.89 -22.18 -10.34
N GLU A 112 -1.30 -23.29 -9.90
CA GLU A 112 -1.76 -24.00 -8.69
C GLU A 112 -1.64 -23.14 -7.43
N ALA A 113 -0.52 -22.44 -7.25
CA ALA A 113 -0.33 -21.53 -6.10
C ALA A 113 -1.32 -20.36 -6.16
N LEU A 114 -1.56 -19.81 -7.35
CA LEU A 114 -2.54 -18.75 -7.56
C LEU A 114 -3.95 -19.24 -7.19
N GLU A 115 -4.36 -20.41 -7.65
CA GLU A 115 -5.69 -20.96 -7.32
C GLU A 115 -5.84 -21.20 -5.82
N GLN A 116 -4.78 -21.60 -5.11
CA GLN A 116 -4.82 -21.71 -3.65
C GLN A 116 -5.01 -20.36 -2.94
N LEU A 117 -4.47 -19.27 -3.49
CA LEU A 117 -4.79 -17.92 -3.00
C LEU A 117 -6.25 -17.57 -3.29
N MET A 118 -6.72 -17.84 -4.50
CA MET A 118 -8.12 -17.61 -4.89
C MET A 118 -9.11 -18.34 -3.96
N GLN A 119 -8.82 -19.60 -3.62
CA GLN A 119 -9.64 -20.38 -2.66
C GLN A 119 -9.65 -19.76 -1.26
N LYS A 120 -8.54 -19.18 -0.81
CA LYS A 120 -8.53 -18.44 0.46
C LYS A 120 -9.40 -17.17 0.37
N LEU A 121 -9.36 -16.47 -0.75
CA LEU A 121 -10.20 -15.29 -0.97
C LEU A 121 -11.69 -15.65 -1.09
N ASP A 122 -12.02 -16.85 -1.58
CA ASP A 122 -13.39 -17.35 -1.59
C ASP A 122 -14.00 -17.52 -0.19
N MET A 123 -13.17 -17.61 0.85
CA MET A 123 -13.62 -17.71 2.25
C MET A 123 -13.97 -16.35 2.87
N LEU A 124 -13.70 -15.24 2.18
CA LEU A 124 -14.08 -13.92 2.66
C LEU A 124 -15.60 -13.78 2.71
N GLU A 125 -16.08 -13.12 3.76
CA GLU A 125 -17.49 -12.95 4.06
C GLU A 125 -17.91 -11.47 3.98
N LYS A 126 -19.23 -11.25 3.98
CA LYS A 126 -19.82 -9.91 4.02
C LYS A 126 -19.23 -9.07 5.17
N GLY A 127 -18.79 -7.87 4.85
CA GLY A 127 -18.20 -6.94 5.80
C GLY A 127 -16.69 -7.11 6.00
N ASP A 128 -16.07 -8.13 5.39
CA ASP A 128 -14.62 -8.19 5.31
C ASP A 128 -14.08 -7.08 4.41
N VAL A 129 -12.82 -6.73 4.63
CA VAL A 129 -12.07 -5.76 3.82
C VAL A 129 -10.94 -6.49 3.09
N LEU A 130 -10.86 -6.30 1.78
CA LEU A 130 -9.77 -6.81 0.97
C LEU A 130 -8.93 -5.66 0.41
N VAL A 131 -7.64 -5.63 0.74
CA VAL A 131 -6.69 -4.66 0.21
C VAL A 131 -5.80 -5.34 -0.84
N LEU A 132 -5.93 -4.90 -2.09
CA LEU A 132 -5.07 -5.29 -3.20
C LEU A 132 -4.05 -4.17 -3.43
N ALA A 133 -2.79 -4.40 -3.07
CA ALA A 133 -1.79 -3.34 -3.09
C ALA A 133 -0.45 -3.79 -3.68
N GLY A 134 0.12 -2.92 -4.50
CA GLY A 134 1.42 -3.10 -5.13
C GLY A 134 1.38 -3.60 -6.56
N SER A 135 2.58 -3.87 -7.10
CA SER A 135 2.77 -4.35 -8.46
C SER A 135 2.56 -5.86 -8.56
N ILE A 136 2.19 -6.29 -9.74
CA ILE A 136 2.07 -7.71 -10.10
C ILE A 136 3.43 -8.22 -10.60
N PRO A 137 3.91 -9.40 -10.13
CA PRO A 137 5.14 -9.97 -10.64
C PRO A 137 5.00 -10.42 -12.10
N THR A 138 6.12 -10.43 -12.81
CA THR A 138 6.18 -10.95 -14.19
C THR A 138 5.69 -12.40 -14.25
N GLY A 139 4.80 -12.70 -15.20
CA GLY A 139 4.24 -14.03 -15.38
C GLY A 139 2.79 -14.18 -14.93
N LEU A 140 2.26 -13.24 -14.15
CA LEU A 140 0.82 -13.15 -13.89
C LEU A 140 0.13 -12.21 -14.89
N PRO A 141 -1.16 -12.44 -15.21
CA PRO A 141 -1.90 -11.54 -16.08
C PRO A 141 -2.08 -10.16 -15.44
N ALA A 142 -2.01 -9.11 -16.26
CA ALA A 142 -2.25 -7.73 -15.82
C ALA A 142 -3.70 -7.51 -15.29
N THR A 143 -4.58 -8.48 -15.53
CA THR A 143 -5.98 -8.49 -15.09
C THR A 143 -6.18 -9.10 -13.71
N ILE A 144 -5.13 -9.62 -13.05
CA ILE A 144 -5.28 -10.43 -11.83
C ILE A 144 -6.10 -9.77 -10.73
N TYR A 145 -5.99 -8.43 -10.54
CA TYR A 145 -6.82 -7.71 -9.57
C TYR A 145 -8.28 -7.65 -10.00
N GLN A 146 -8.54 -7.44 -11.28
CA GLN A 146 -9.88 -7.52 -11.88
C GLN A 146 -10.47 -8.92 -11.70
N ASP A 147 -9.70 -9.97 -12.01
CA ASP A 147 -10.12 -11.37 -11.89
C ASP A 147 -10.50 -11.73 -10.45
N ILE A 148 -9.74 -11.22 -9.45
CA ILE A 148 -10.07 -11.36 -8.03
C ILE A 148 -11.39 -10.66 -7.71
N LEU A 149 -11.57 -9.41 -8.11
CA LEU A 149 -12.79 -8.65 -7.81
C LEU A 149 -14.02 -9.27 -8.49
N GLN A 150 -13.86 -9.75 -9.72
CA GLN A 150 -14.91 -10.48 -10.43
C GLN A 150 -15.32 -11.76 -9.68
N ARG A 151 -14.34 -12.56 -9.19
CA ARG A 151 -14.59 -13.78 -8.43
C ARG A 151 -15.33 -13.51 -7.11
N LEU A 152 -15.06 -12.35 -6.50
CA LEU A 152 -15.68 -11.95 -5.24
C LEU A 152 -16.98 -11.15 -5.41
N ALA A 153 -17.43 -10.96 -6.65
CA ALA A 153 -18.66 -10.21 -6.93
C ALA A 153 -19.87 -10.77 -6.15
N GLY A 154 -20.67 -9.89 -5.58
CA GLY A 154 -21.86 -10.25 -4.79
C GLY A 154 -21.60 -10.65 -3.33
N LYS A 155 -20.35 -10.73 -2.86
CA LYS A 155 -20.04 -11.06 -1.45
C LYS A 155 -20.15 -9.86 -0.49
N GLU A 156 -20.42 -8.66 -0.98
CA GLU A 156 -20.50 -7.44 -0.17
C GLU A 156 -19.24 -7.16 0.67
N ILE A 157 -18.06 -7.39 0.06
CA ILE A 157 -16.74 -7.14 0.64
C ILE A 157 -16.34 -5.70 0.32
N LEU A 158 -15.71 -5.01 1.26
CA LEU A 158 -15.09 -3.70 1.00
C LEU A 158 -13.73 -3.89 0.35
N THR A 159 -13.61 -3.52 -0.92
CA THR A 159 -12.36 -3.67 -1.68
C THR A 159 -11.59 -2.36 -1.76
N VAL A 160 -10.30 -2.41 -1.44
CA VAL A 160 -9.38 -1.27 -1.48
C VAL A 160 -8.26 -1.60 -2.46
N VAL A 161 -8.00 -0.69 -3.41
CA VAL A 161 -6.97 -0.91 -4.42
C VAL A 161 -5.96 0.23 -4.43
N ASP A 162 -4.70 -0.12 -4.18
CA ASP A 162 -3.54 0.77 -4.32
C ASP A 162 -2.59 0.24 -5.39
N ALA A 163 -2.92 0.56 -6.62
CA ALA A 163 -2.22 0.14 -7.84
C ALA A 163 -2.06 1.33 -8.80
N THR A 164 -1.25 1.14 -9.85
CA THR A 164 -0.93 2.19 -10.82
C THR A 164 -1.40 1.83 -12.23
N GLY A 165 -1.63 2.84 -13.07
CA GLY A 165 -1.89 2.70 -14.49
C GLY A 165 -3.07 1.76 -14.80
N ASN A 166 -2.90 0.90 -15.79
CA ASN A 166 -3.95 -0.02 -16.24
C ASN A 166 -4.43 -0.98 -15.15
N LEU A 167 -3.56 -1.34 -14.19
CA LEU A 167 -3.93 -2.22 -13.08
C LEU A 167 -5.00 -1.58 -12.18
N LEU A 168 -4.95 -0.26 -12.01
CA LEU A 168 -5.99 0.50 -11.31
C LEU A 168 -7.23 0.69 -12.19
N CYS A 169 -7.05 1.04 -13.47
CA CYS A 169 -8.19 1.31 -14.34
C CYS A 169 -9.05 0.06 -14.56
N ASN A 170 -8.44 -1.12 -14.69
CA ASN A 170 -9.15 -2.37 -14.93
C ASN A 170 -10.07 -2.82 -13.78
N VAL A 171 -9.85 -2.31 -12.56
CA VAL A 171 -10.70 -2.68 -11.40
C VAL A 171 -11.89 -1.76 -11.19
N LEU A 172 -11.96 -0.62 -11.88
CA LEU A 172 -12.99 0.40 -11.64
C LEU A 172 -14.40 -0.11 -11.91
N GLU A 173 -14.60 -0.93 -12.94
CA GLU A 173 -15.91 -1.54 -13.26
C GLU A 173 -16.46 -2.44 -12.14
N HIS A 174 -15.60 -2.91 -11.21
CA HIS A 174 -16.00 -3.70 -10.04
C HIS A 174 -16.30 -2.85 -8.79
N HIS A 175 -16.41 -1.55 -8.95
CA HIS A 175 -16.80 -0.59 -7.92
C HIS A 175 -16.01 -0.69 -6.60
N PRO A 176 -14.65 -0.61 -6.63
CA PRO A 176 -13.85 -0.68 -5.42
C PRO A 176 -14.30 0.40 -4.42
N PHE A 177 -14.39 0.01 -3.14
CA PHE A 177 -14.77 0.91 -2.06
C PHE A 177 -13.81 2.10 -1.95
N LEU A 178 -12.51 1.85 -2.08
CA LEU A 178 -11.47 2.89 -2.03
C LEU A 178 -10.39 2.60 -3.06
N ILE A 179 -10.00 3.63 -3.80
CA ILE A 179 -8.75 3.64 -4.57
C ILE A 179 -7.86 4.76 -4.07
N LYS A 180 -6.52 4.56 -4.14
CA LYS A 180 -5.57 5.59 -3.69
C LYS A 180 -4.48 5.87 -4.72
N PRO A 181 -4.71 6.61 -5.79
CA PRO A 181 -3.65 7.15 -6.62
C PRO A 181 -2.93 8.31 -5.90
N ASN A 182 -1.67 8.56 -6.23
CA ASN A 182 -1.07 9.86 -5.98
C ASN A 182 -1.39 10.82 -7.13
N HIS A 183 -1.09 12.12 -6.97
CA HIS A 183 -1.44 13.13 -7.98
C HIS A 183 -0.69 12.95 -9.30
N HIS A 184 0.49 12.33 -9.31
CA HIS A 184 1.22 11.98 -10.53
C HIS A 184 0.55 10.81 -11.24
N GLU A 185 0.24 9.73 -10.51
CA GLU A 185 -0.48 8.56 -11.03
C GLU A 185 -1.86 8.95 -11.58
N LEU A 186 -2.58 9.85 -10.89
CA LEU A 186 -3.83 10.40 -11.37
C LEU A 186 -3.64 11.17 -12.67
N GLY A 187 -2.57 11.97 -12.77
CA GLY A 187 -2.22 12.71 -13.98
C GLY A 187 -1.86 11.79 -15.14
N GLU A 188 -1.09 10.73 -14.89
CA GLU A 188 -0.71 9.72 -15.90
C GLU A 188 -1.92 8.99 -16.48
N ILE A 189 -2.93 8.67 -15.67
CA ILE A 189 -4.17 8.00 -16.14
C ILE A 189 -4.89 8.86 -17.21
N PHE A 190 -4.87 10.17 -17.06
CA PHE A 190 -5.60 11.09 -17.94
C PHE A 190 -4.71 11.93 -18.87
N ASP A 191 -3.40 11.65 -18.91
CA ASP A 191 -2.39 12.40 -19.66
C ASP A 191 -2.43 13.91 -19.38
N VAL A 192 -2.47 14.28 -18.10
CA VAL A 192 -2.52 15.67 -17.63
C VAL A 192 -1.62 15.90 -16.43
N THR A 193 -1.24 17.17 -16.20
CA THR A 193 -0.56 17.56 -14.96
C THR A 193 -1.58 17.98 -13.92
N ILE A 194 -1.55 17.33 -12.75
CA ILE A 194 -2.39 17.64 -11.58
C ILE A 194 -1.57 18.54 -10.63
N ASP A 195 -1.78 19.83 -10.67
CA ASP A 195 -1.01 20.86 -9.96
C ASP A 195 -1.83 21.62 -8.90
N ASP A 196 -3.15 21.56 -8.97
CA ASP A 196 -4.09 22.22 -8.06
C ASP A 196 -5.23 21.30 -7.59
N MET A 197 -5.99 21.76 -6.58
CA MET A 197 -7.10 21.01 -5.97
C MET A 197 -8.32 20.90 -6.87
N GLU A 198 -8.56 21.86 -7.73
CA GLU A 198 -9.70 21.79 -8.67
C GLU A 198 -9.50 20.65 -9.66
N LYS A 199 -8.28 20.51 -10.19
CA LYS A 199 -7.93 19.37 -11.05
C LYS A 199 -8.02 18.05 -10.30
N VAL A 200 -7.54 17.99 -9.03
CA VAL A 200 -7.70 16.79 -8.20
C VAL A 200 -9.17 16.39 -8.12
N LYS A 201 -10.07 17.34 -7.81
CA LYS A 201 -11.50 17.08 -7.71
C LYS A 201 -12.10 16.60 -9.03
N ILE A 202 -11.78 17.29 -10.14
CA ILE A 202 -12.29 16.94 -11.48
C ILE A 202 -11.87 15.53 -11.88
N TYR A 203 -10.57 15.19 -11.75
CA TYR A 203 -10.06 13.90 -12.22
C TYR A 203 -10.37 12.76 -11.25
N ALA A 204 -10.48 13.01 -9.93
CA ALA A 204 -11.05 12.06 -8.99
C ALA A 204 -12.52 11.75 -9.33
N GLY A 205 -13.31 12.76 -9.71
CA GLY A 205 -14.68 12.58 -10.19
C GLY A 205 -14.77 11.69 -11.43
N LYS A 206 -13.85 11.82 -12.38
CA LYS A 206 -13.79 10.94 -13.56
C LYS A 206 -13.50 9.48 -13.18
N LEU A 207 -12.70 9.22 -12.15
CA LEU A 207 -12.49 7.85 -11.64
C LEU A 207 -13.75 7.32 -10.96
N GLN A 208 -14.54 8.17 -10.31
CA GLN A 208 -15.85 7.77 -9.78
C GLN A 208 -16.85 7.46 -10.89
N GLU A 209 -16.89 8.26 -11.94
CA GLU A 209 -17.73 8.00 -13.14
C GLU A 209 -17.37 6.65 -13.80
N GLN A 210 -16.11 6.20 -13.69
CA GLN A 210 -15.65 4.90 -14.16
C GLN A 210 -15.93 3.76 -13.16
N GLY A 211 -16.38 4.06 -11.93
CA GLY A 211 -16.83 3.07 -10.97
C GLY A 211 -16.24 3.12 -9.58
N ALA A 212 -15.14 3.84 -9.33
CA ALA A 212 -14.60 3.96 -7.98
C ALA A 212 -15.63 4.58 -7.02
N ARG A 213 -15.84 4.00 -5.83
CA ARG A 213 -16.77 4.59 -4.86
C ARG A 213 -16.14 5.77 -4.13
N ASN A 214 -14.93 5.62 -3.64
CA ASN A 214 -14.18 6.68 -2.96
C ASN A 214 -12.78 6.81 -3.56
N VAL A 215 -12.32 8.03 -3.78
CA VAL A 215 -11.01 8.32 -4.38
C VAL A 215 -10.18 9.15 -3.41
N LEU A 216 -9.12 8.55 -2.86
CA LEU A 216 -8.17 9.18 -1.96
C LEU A 216 -6.91 9.54 -2.75
N VAL A 217 -6.67 10.83 -2.98
CA VAL A 217 -5.52 11.29 -3.75
C VAL A 217 -4.44 11.84 -2.83
N SER A 218 -3.28 11.18 -2.80
CA SER A 218 -2.13 11.66 -2.03
C SER A 218 -1.28 12.64 -2.84
N MET A 219 -0.77 13.70 -2.19
CA MET A 219 -0.01 14.76 -2.86
C MET A 219 1.30 15.10 -2.14
N GLY A 220 1.87 14.13 -1.44
CA GLY A 220 3.09 14.30 -0.66
C GLY A 220 2.99 15.45 0.34
N GLY A 221 3.96 16.35 0.34
CA GLY A 221 3.98 17.51 1.25
C GLY A 221 2.82 18.49 1.11
N LYS A 222 2.01 18.39 0.04
CA LYS A 222 0.79 19.18 -0.14
C LYS A 222 -0.42 18.59 0.58
N GLY A 223 -0.29 17.39 1.19
CA GLY A 223 -1.37 16.72 1.89
C GLY A 223 -2.11 15.70 1.04
N ALA A 224 -3.43 15.64 1.17
CA ALA A 224 -4.28 14.74 0.40
C ALA A 224 -5.68 15.29 0.20
N ALA A 225 -6.42 14.70 -0.73
CA ALA A 225 -7.84 14.94 -0.94
C ALA A 225 -8.61 13.62 -0.98
N LEU A 226 -9.86 13.64 -0.54
CA LEU A 226 -10.80 12.51 -0.60
C LEU A 226 -12.08 12.97 -1.29
N LEU A 227 -12.47 12.30 -2.35
CA LEU A 227 -13.80 12.41 -2.94
C LEU A 227 -14.58 11.15 -2.56
N THR A 228 -15.70 11.31 -1.83
CA THR A 228 -16.52 10.21 -1.33
C THR A 228 -17.63 9.82 -2.29
N GLU A 229 -18.16 8.62 -2.17
CA GLU A 229 -19.34 8.15 -2.90
C GLU A 229 -20.62 8.97 -2.64
N LYS A 230 -20.62 9.80 -1.59
CA LYS A 230 -21.69 10.74 -1.28
C LYS A 230 -21.54 12.09 -2.00
N GLY A 231 -20.42 12.28 -2.73
CA GLY A 231 -20.07 13.53 -3.40
C GLY A 231 -19.36 14.55 -2.51
N ASP A 232 -19.08 14.22 -1.26
CA ASP A 232 -18.32 15.10 -0.37
C ASP A 232 -16.85 15.15 -0.80
N PHE A 233 -16.28 16.35 -0.86
CA PHE A 233 -14.88 16.56 -1.17
C PHE A 233 -14.14 17.12 0.04
N TYR A 234 -13.24 16.32 0.62
CA TYR A 234 -12.38 16.73 1.72
C TYR A 234 -10.97 17.01 1.19
N HIS A 235 -10.34 18.01 1.77
CA HIS A 235 -8.94 18.31 1.55
C HIS A 235 -8.29 18.76 2.84
N LEU A 236 -7.14 18.19 3.17
CA LEU A 236 -6.31 18.60 4.31
C LEU A 236 -4.85 18.74 3.85
N PRO A 237 -4.14 19.78 4.29
CA PRO A 237 -2.70 19.89 4.08
C PRO A 237 -1.96 18.82 4.87
N ALA A 238 -0.74 18.49 4.45
CA ALA A 238 0.12 17.65 5.27
C ALA A 238 0.44 18.36 6.59
N PRO A 239 0.47 17.64 7.72
CA PRO A 239 0.98 18.20 8.97
C PRO A 239 2.42 18.71 8.81
N GLU A 240 2.79 19.71 9.60
CA GLU A 240 4.18 20.16 9.67
C GLU A 240 5.07 19.09 10.29
N GLY A 241 6.20 18.78 9.63
CA GLY A 241 7.18 17.81 10.09
C GLY A 241 8.39 17.74 9.16
N LYS A 242 9.44 17.09 9.64
CA LYS A 242 10.64 16.85 8.83
C LYS A 242 10.50 15.52 8.08
N LEU A 243 10.58 15.55 6.76
CA LEU A 243 10.61 14.33 5.96
C LEU A 243 11.89 13.53 6.30
N VAL A 244 11.69 12.28 6.72
CA VAL A 244 12.75 11.31 7.03
C VAL A 244 12.76 10.19 6.00
N ASN A 245 11.58 9.58 5.75
CA ASN A 245 11.44 8.47 4.81
C ASN A 245 10.04 8.48 4.18
N SER A 246 9.95 8.65 2.87
CA SER A 246 8.64 8.64 2.17
C SER A 246 8.13 7.24 1.82
N VAL A 247 8.95 6.21 1.97
CA VAL A 247 8.58 4.81 1.65
C VAL A 247 7.51 4.32 2.61
N GLY A 248 6.44 3.76 2.07
CA GLY A 248 5.32 3.26 2.87
C GLY A 248 4.35 4.33 3.39
N ALA A 249 4.58 5.63 3.16
CA ALA A 249 3.66 6.68 3.59
C ALA A 249 2.27 6.55 2.94
N GLY A 250 2.22 6.18 1.65
CA GLY A 250 0.96 5.90 0.95
C GLY A 250 0.23 4.69 1.50
N ASP A 251 0.97 3.62 1.82
CA ASP A 251 0.42 2.39 2.41
C ASP A 251 -0.11 2.67 3.82
N SER A 252 0.62 3.49 4.58
CA SER A 252 0.21 3.96 5.91
C SER A 252 -1.06 4.81 5.84
N MET A 253 -1.22 5.62 4.79
CA MET A 253 -2.44 6.39 4.56
C MET A 253 -3.65 5.48 4.32
N VAL A 254 -3.50 4.39 3.56
CA VAL A 254 -4.55 3.37 3.39
C VAL A 254 -4.88 2.71 4.72
N ALA A 255 -3.87 2.29 5.48
CA ALA A 255 -4.08 1.64 6.78
C ALA A 255 -4.78 2.56 7.79
N GLY A 256 -4.33 3.82 7.88
CA GLY A 256 -4.96 4.82 8.75
C GLY A 256 -6.40 5.13 8.35
N PHE A 257 -6.67 5.25 7.04
CA PHE A 257 -8.04 5.44 6.53
C PHE A 257 -8.93 4.26 6.93
N LEU A 258 -8.48 3.03 6.73
CA LEU A 258 -9.23 1.84 7.10
C LEU A 258 -9.47 1.74 8.62
N ALA A 259 -8.46 2.04 9.42
CA ALA A 259 -8.60 2.06 10.87
C ALA A 259 -9.68 3.06 11.32
N GLY A 260 -9.65 4.30 10.82
CA GLY A 260 -10.66 5.32 11.14
C GLY A 260 -12.05 4.98 10.59
N TRP A 261 -12.13 4.38 9.39
CA TRP A 261 -13.41 3.95 8.81
C TRP A 261 -14.07 2.86 9.63
N LEU A 262 -13.32 1.83 10.02
CA LEU A 262 -13.84 0.73 10.83
C LEU A 262 -14.23 1.17 12.24
N GLU A 263 -13.61 2.22 12.78
CA GLU A 263 -13.95 2.77 14.09
C GLU A 263 -15.29 3.50 14.08
N SER A 264 -15.61 4.26 13.03
CA SER A 264 -16.73 5.20 13.07
C SER A 264 -17.69 5.18 11.88
N GLY A 265 -17.26 4.65 10.72
CA GLY A 265 -18.00 4.80 9.46
C GLY A 265 -18.07 6.24 8.94
N ASP A 266 -17.25 7.15 9.50
CA ASP A 266 -17.20 8.57 9.13
C ASP A 266 -16.03 8.86 8.20
N TYR A 267 -16.31 9.45 7.03
CA TYR A 267 -15.30 9.74 6.03
C TYR A 267 -14.30 10.80 6.46
N ALA A 268 -14.75 11.84 7.20
CA ALA A 268 -13.85 12.90 7.64
C ALA A 268 -12.86 12.37 8.68
N HIS A 269 -13.34 11.53 9.60
CA HIS A 269 -12.48 10.83 10.58
C HIS A 269 -11.50 9.89 9.89
N ALA A 270 -11.97 9.03 9.00
CA ALA A 270 -11.14 8.09 8.25
C ALA A 270 -10.05 8.81 7.43
N PHE A 271 -10.41 9.89 6.74
CA PHE A 271 -9.50 10.70 5.96
C PHE A 271 -8.41 11.35 6.83
N LYS A 272 -8.81 11.94 7.96
CA LYS A 272 -7.89 12.55 8.91
C LYS A 272 -6.93 11.51 9.52
N MET A 273 -7.41 10.32 9.87
CA MET A 273 -6.57 9.19 10.31
C MET A 273 -5.59 8.75 9.22
N GLY A 274 -6.05 8.67 7.96
CA GLY A 274 -5.20 8.34 6.81
C GLY A 274 -4.05 9.32 6.62
N ILE A 275 -4.33 10.63 6.59
CA ILE A 275 -3.28 11.66 6.47
C ILE A 275 -2.32 11.59 7.66
N SER A 276 -2.84 11.42 8.87
CA SER A 276 -2.01 11.34 10.07
C SER A 276 -1.05 10.14 10.01
N ALA A 277 -1.52 8.97 9.58
CA ALA A 277 -0.70 7.77 9.47
C ALA A 277 0.35 7.89 8.34
N GLY A 278 -0.04 8.40 7.17
CA GLY A 278 0.87 8.65 6.07
C GLY A 278 1.96 9.65 6.43
N SER A 279 1.60 10.75 7.08
CA SER A 279 2.56 11.78 7.50
C SER A 279 3.46 11.31 8.65
N ALA A 280 2.92 10.56 9.62
CA ALA A 280 3.71 10.01 10.70
C ALA A 280 4.78 9.05 10.19
N SER A 281 4.44 8.17 9.23
CA SER A 281 5.43 7.31 8.57
C SER A 281 6.46 8.11 7.77
N ALA A 282 6.04 9.19 7.10
CA ALA A 282 6.98 10.05 6.36
C ALA A 282 7.97 10.79 7.26
N PHE A 283 7.62 11.04 8.53
CA PHE A 283 8.47 11.74 9.51
C PHE A 283 9.29 10.78 10.39
N SER A 284 9.12 9.48 10.23
CA SER A 284 9.80 8.43 11.00
C SER A 284 10.75 7.62 10.11
N GLU A 285 11.74 6.96 10.70
CA GLU A 285 12.62 6.03 9.99
C GLU A 285 11.87 4.75 9.57
N ASN A 286 10.88 4.36 10.38
CA ASN A 286 10.03 3.18 10.20
C ASN A 286 8.58 3.59 9.95
N LEU A 287 7.72 2.60 9.67
CA LEU A 287 6.29 2.81 9.60
C LEU A 287 5.75 3.29 10.97
N ALA A 288 4.81 4.24 10.93
CA ALA A 288 4.31 4.97 12.09
C ALA A 288 3.77 4.07 13.20
N THR A 289 4.05 4.46 14.43
CA THR A 289 3.41 3.91 15.63
C THR A 289 2.05 4.58 15.89
N LYS A 290 1.23 3.95 16.73
CA LYS A 290 -0.07 4.51 17.12
C LYS A 290 0.06 5.89 17.77
N GLU A 291 1.07 6.06 18.63
CA GLU A 291 1.33 7.31 19.35
C GLU A 291 1.67 8.44 18.38
N GLU A 292 2.52 8.19 17.38
CA GLU A 292 2.89 9.15 16.34
C GLU A 292 1.68 9.55 15.50
N VAL A 293 0.87 8.59 15.08
CA VAL A 293 -0.37 8.84 14.32
C VAL A 293 -1.33 9.71 15.12
N LEU A 294 -1.62 9.34 16.38
CA LEU A 294 -2.55 10.07 17.22
C LEU A 294 -2.03 11.47 17.61
N ALA A 295 -0.71 11.64 17.72
CA ALA A 295 -0.11 12.95 17.96
C ALA A 295 -0.34 13.91 16.77
N LEU A 296 -0.20 13.42 15.53
CA LEU A 296 -0.51 14.21 14.33
C LEU A 296 -2.01 14.40 14.13
N TYR A 297 -2.84 13.39 14.41
CA TYR A 297 -4.30 13.48 14.32
C TYR A 297 -4.85 14.64 15.19
N LYS A 298 -4.31 14.84 16.40
CA LYS A 298 -4.73 15.94 17.28
C LYS A 298 -4.34 17.32 16.78
N LYS A 299 -3.30 17.43 15.95
CA LYS A 299 -2.82 18.70 15.39
C LYS A 299 -3.59 19.13 14.12
N LEU A 300 -4.12 18.17 13.37
CA LEU A 300 -4.97 18.47 12.23
C LEU A 300 -6.33 18.99 12.71
N LYS A 301 -6.74 20.13 12.17
CA LYS A 301 -8.03 20.78 12.49
C LYS A 301 -9.12 20.39 11.51
#